data_3c13bdd731a37c7b4d2927aab8b1bc76
#
_entry.id   3c13bdd731a37c7b4d2927aab8b1bc76
#
_cell.length_a   1.000
_cell.length_b   1.000
_cell.length_c   1.000
_cell.angle_alpha   90.00
_cell.angle_beta   90.00
_cell.angle_gamma   90.00
#
_symmetry.space_group_name_H-M   'P 1'
#
loop_
_entity.id
_entity.type
_entity.pdbx_description
1 polymer ?
#
loop_
_entity_poly.entity_id
_entity_poly.type
_entity_poly.pdbx_seq_one_letter_code
_entity_poly.pdbx_strand_id
1 'polypeptide(L)'
;KINCTLINSNKLEKTLFEVQGIVNCTPVGHFDFPGCPLGELLPSNHHWIFDVVYTPAKTDLLIKGEKVGAKIISGIDLFIFQALDAFLLFCGDKIDKNDISKQILFLRQHYFKLLYK
;
A
#
# COMPACT_ATOMS: atom_id res chain seq x y z
N LYS A 1 -8.27 6.16 23.23
CA LYS A 1 -6.85 5.83 23.44
C LYS A 1 -6.46 4.74 22.47
N ILE A 2 -5.43 4.98 21.67
CA ILE A 2 -4.84 3.95 20.79
C ILE A 2 -3.75 3.28 21.62
N ASN A 3 -3.83 1.94 21.75
CA ASN A 3 -2.77 1.16 22.38
C ASN A 3 -1.73 0.83 21.30
N CYS A 4 -0.48 1.20 21.53
CA CYS A 4 0.64 0.92 20.63
C CYS A 4 1.67 0.07 21.38
N THR A 5 2.15 -0.99 20.75
CA THR A 5 3.19 -1.86 21.30
C THR A 5 4.35 -1.95 20.33
N LEU A 6 5.55 -1.64 20.82
CA LEU A 6 6.78 -1.86 20.09
C LEU A 6 7.23 -3.31 20.25
N ILE A 7 7.50 -3.98 19.13
CA ILE A 7 8.01 -5.36 19.12
C ILE A 7 9.37 -5.44 18.44
N ASN A 8 10.18 -6.41 18.85
CA ASN A 8 11.41 -6.76 18.17
C ASN A 8 11.13 -7.76 17.04
N SER A 9 12.03 -7.84 16.06
CA SER A 9 11.91 -8.73 14.90
C SER A 9 11.70 -10.21 15.26
N ASN A 10 12.24 -10.68 16.39
CA ASN A 10 12.06 -12.05 16.88
C ASN A 10 10.61 -12.38 17.30
N LYS A 11 9.75 -11.36 17.48
CA LYS A 11 8.34 -11.53 17.80
C LYS A 11 7.43 -11.36 16.57
N LEU A 12 8.00 -11.02 15.41
CA LEU A 12 7.23 -10.71 14.22
C LEU A 12 6.37 -11.88 13.77
N GLU A 13 6.92 -13.10 13.74
CA GLU A 13 6.20 -14.30 13.34
C GLU A 13 4.96 -14.53 14.20
N LYS A 14 5.12 -14.50 15.54
CA LYS A 14 3.99 -14.65 16.45
C LYS A 14 2.95 -13.54 16.24
N THR A 15 3.41 -12.29 16.10
CA THR A 15 2.53 -11.14 15.92
C THR A 15 1.71 -11.25 14.62
N LEU A 16 2.29 -11.80 13.54
CA LEU A 16 1.56 -12.02 12.30
C LEU A 16 0.32 -12.90 12.47
N PHE A 17 0.34 -13.87 13.37
CA PHE A 17 -0.84 -14.70 13.65
C PHE A 17 -1.94 -13.97 14.44
N GLU A 18 -1.59 -12.91 15.15
CA GLU A 18 -2.48 -12.17 16.05
C GLU A 18 -3.11 -10.94 15.39
N VAL A 19 -2.53 -10.44 14.29
CA VAL A 19 -2.99 -9.20 13.63
C VAL A 19 -3.90 -9.50 12.44
N GLN A 20 -4.75 -8.54 12.10
CA GLN A 20 -5.63 -8.60 10.93
C GLN A 20 -5.07 -7.81 9.75
N GLY A 21 -4.17 -6.87 10.00
CA GLY A 21 -3.65 -5.99 8.98
C GLY A 21 -2.14 -5.76 9.09
N ILE A 22 -1.52 -5.57 7.95
CA ILE A 22 -0.10 -5.30 7.81
C ILE A 22 0.05 -4.02 7.01
N VAL A 23 0.82 -3.06 7.55
CA VAL A 23 1.14 -1.80 6.86
C VAL A 23 2.64 -1.67 6.76
N ASN A 24 3.18 -1.61 5.55
CA ASN A 24 4.58 -1.28 5.33
C ASN A 24 4.73 0.24 5.16
N CYS A 25 5.29 0.90 6.17
CA CYS A 25 5.66 2.31 6.13
C CYS A 25 7.18 2.50 6.01
N THR A 26 7.93 1.45 5.68
CA THR A 26 9.38 1.49 5.44
C THR A 26 9.67 1.67 3.94
N PRO A 27 10.89 2.04 3.53
CA PRO A 27 11.26 2.04 2.11
C PRO A 27 11.53 0.65 1.54
N VAL A 28 11.49 -0.42 2.36
CA VAL A 28 11.77 -1.80 1.90
C VAL A 28 10.71 -2.23 0.89
N GLY A 29 11.16 -2.71 -0.26
CA GLY A 29 10.34 -3.02 -1.42
C GLY A 29 10.48 -2.00 -2.57
N HIS A 30 11.06 -0.81 -2.30
CA HIS A 30 11.46 0.13 -3.36
C HIS A 30 12.67 -0.40 -4.15
N PHE A 31 12.86 0.06 -5.39
CA PHE A 31 14.00 -0.35 -6.22
C PHE A 31 15.36 -0.14 -5.54
N ASP A 32 15.53 0.96 -4.82
CA ASP A 32 16.77 1.27 -4.08
C ASP A 32 16.90 0.50 -2.76
N PHE A 33 15.82 -0.07 -2.27
CA PHE A 33 15.75 -0.84 -1.02
C PHE A 33 14.99 -2.16 -1.25
N PRO A 34 15.57 -3.06 -2.07
CA PRO A 34 14.89 -4.29 -2.45
C PRO A 34 14.64 -5.21 -1.25
N GLY A 35 13.65 -6.09 -1.40
CA GLY A 35 13.30 -7.11 -0.43
C GLY A 35 11.87 -6.95 0.13
N CYS A 36 11.58 -7.73 1.15
CA CYS A 36 10.28 -7.77 1.80
C CYS A 36 10.41 -7.41 3.29
N PRO A 37 9.59 -6.49 3.83
CA PRO A 37 9.66 -6.15 5.26
C PRO A 37 9.34 -7.31 6.19
N LEU A 38 8.66 -8.36 5.70
CA LEU A 38 8.43 -9.61 6.43
C LEU A 38 9.59 -10.62 6.31
N GLY A 39 10.64 -10.32 5.55
CA GLY A 39 11.70 -11.29 5.24
C GLY A 39 11.13 -12.53 4.55
N GLU A 40 11.41 -13.73 5.09
CA GLU A 40 10.91 -15.00 4.57
C GLU A 40 9.50 -15.35 5.05
N LEU A 41 8.96 -14.63 6.03
CA LEU A 41 7.63 -14.88 6.55
C LEU A 41 6.55 -14.62 5.48
N LEU A 42 5.48 -15.41 5.55
CA LEU A 42 4.34 -15.25 4.67
C LEU A 42 3.14 -14.69 5.45
N PRO A 43 2.41 -13.74 4.86
CA PRO A 43 1.11 -13.35 5.41
C PRO A 43 0.10 -14.49 5.24
N SER A 44 -1.08 -14.35 5.83
CA SER A 44 -2.21 -15.28 5.67
C SER A 44 -3.32 -14.65 4.83
N ASN A 45 -4.24 -15.48 4.34
CA ASN A 45 -5.39 -15.05 3.55
C ASN A 45 -6.39 -14.16 4.32
N HIS A 46 -6.37 -14.19 5.67
CA HIS A 46 -7.21 -13.32 6.48
C HIS A 46 -6.67 -11.91 6.65
N HIS A 47 -5.41 -11.66 6.25
CA HIS A 47 -4.82 -10.32 6.34
C HIS A 47 -5.34 -9.38 5.25
N TRP A 48 -5.39 -8.10 5.59
CA TRP A 48 -5.28 -7.04 4.62
C TRP A 48 -3.88 -6.44 4.70
N ILE A 49 -3.31 -6.08 3.56
CA ILE A 49 -1.93 -5.62 3.44
C ILE A 49 -1.92 -4.29 2.70
N PHE A 50 -1.36 -3.28 3.33
CA PHE A 50 -1.14 -1.98 2.73
C PHE A 50 0.35 -1.69 2.63
N ASP A 51 0.84 -1.46 1.42
CA ASP A 51 2.21 -1.06 1.18
C ASP A 51 2.25 0.38 0.68
N VAL A 52 2.92 1.30 1.41
CA VAL A 52 3.04 2.70 0.99
C VAL A 52 4.05 2.87 -0.15
N VAL A 53 4.90 1.89 -0.41
CA VAL A 53 5.78 1.86 -1.57
C VAL A 53 4.94 1.70 -2.84
N TYR A 54 5.18 2.56 -3.83
CA TYR A 54 4.47 2.57 -5.11
C TYR A 54 5.39 2.35 -6.33
N THR A 55 6.69 2.25 -6.10
CA THR A 55 7.70 1.97 -7.14
C THR A 55 8.63 0.83 -6.68
N PRO A 56 8.43 -0.39 -7.16
CA PRO A 56 7.49 -0.83 -8.19
C PRO A 56 6.03 -0.83 -7.72
N ALA A 57 5.09 -0.90 -8.69
CA ALA A 57 3.66 -0.98 -8.41
C ALA A 57 3.26 -2.22 -7.58
N LYS A 58 3.99 -3.32 -7.75
CA LYS A 58 3.89 -4.54 -6.94
C LYS A 58 5.23 -4.81 -6.27
N THR A 59 5.26 -4.61 -4.98
CA THR A 59 6.38 -4.98 -4.11
C THR A 59 6.34 -6.48 -3.78
N ASP A 60 7.46 -7.03 -3.30
CA ASP A 60 7.51 -8.41 -2.83
C ASP A 60 6.48 -8.71 -1.74
N LEU A 61 6.19 -7.74 -0.87
CA LEU A 61 5.15 -7.85 0.16
C LEU A 61 3.76 -8.06 -0.46
N LEU A 62 3.40 -7.24 -1.45
CA LEU A 62 2.11 -7.36 -2.15
C LEU A 62 2.01 -8.65 -2.96
N ILE A 63 3.09 -9.08 -3.61
CA ILE A 63 3.16 -10.36 -4.34
C ILE A 63 2.95 -11.54 -3.38
N LYS A 64 3.59 -11.53 -2.21
CA LYS A 64 3.39 -12.56 -1.18
C LYS A 64 1.95 -12.58 -0.68
N GLY A 65 1.36 -11.41 -0.47
CA GLY A 65 -0.05 -11.27 -0.07
C GLY A 65 -1.02 -11.84 -1.10
N GLU A 66 -0.85 -11.50 -2.37
CA GLU A 66 -1.69 -12.03 -3.47
C GLU A 66 -1.62 -13.57 -3.56
N LYS A 67 -0.42 -14.13 -3.44
CA LYS A 67 -0.22 -15.59 -3.52
C LYS A 67 -0.99 -16.37 -2.46
N VAL A 68 -1.21 -15.78 -1.29
CA VAL A 68 -1.97 -16.42 -0.19
C VAL A 68 -3.44 -15.99 -0.17
N GLY A 69 -3.87 -15.12 -1.08
CA GLY A 69 -5.25 -14.63 -1.15
C GLY A 69 -5.57 -13.53 -0.13
N ALA A 70 -4.57 -12.81 0.39
CA ALA A 70 -4.76 -11.65 1.24
C ALA A 70 -5.36 -10.47 0.44
N LYS A 71 -6.09 -9.60 1.12
CA LYS A 71 -6.59 -8.36 0.52
C LYS A 71 -5.45 -7.33 0.46
N ILE A 72 -5.07 -6.90 -0.72
CA ILE A 72 -3.97 -5.95 -0.91
C ILE A 72 -4.46 -4.54 -1.24
N ILE A 73 -3.71 -3.55 -0.77
CA ILE A 73 -3.86 -2.12 -1.06
C ILE A 73 -2.48 -1.61 -1.47
N SER A 74 -2.40 -1.06 -2.68
CA SER A 74 -1.14 -0.57 -3.25
C SER A 74 -0.86 0.88 -2.85
N GLY A 75 0.41 1.23 -2.71
CA GLY A 75 0.87 2.60 -2.52
C GLY A 75 0.51 3.53 -3.69
N ILE A 76 0.20 3.00 -4.88
CA ILE A 76 -0.34 3.78 -5.99
C ILE A 76 -1.67 4.45 -5.60
N ASP A 77 -2.54 3.75 -4.89
CA ASP A 77 -3.79 4.33 -4.42
C ASP A 77 -3.54 5.50 -3.46
N LEU A 78 -2.62 5.31 -2.51
CA LEU A 78 -2.21 6.40 -1.62
C LEU A 78 -1.65 7.58 -2.40
N PHE A 79 -0.76 7.34 -3.36
CA PHE A 79 -0.15 8.38 -4.21
C PHE A 79 -1.20 9.19 -4.97
N ILE A 80 -2.19 8.53 -5.56
CA ILE A 80 -3.24 9.18 -6.33
C ILE A 80 -4.17 9.98 -5.42
N PHE A 81 -4.67 9.37 -4.34
CA PHE A 81 -5.65 10.03 -3.49
C PHE A 81 -5.07 11.23 -2.74
N GLN A 82 -3.85 11.13 -2.20
CA GLN A 82 -3.22 12.27 -1.55
C GLN A 82 -2.94 13.44 -2.50
N ALA A 83 -2.59 13.13 -3.77
CA ALA A 83 -2.38 14.16 -4.78
C ALA A 83 -3.71 14.86 -5.16
N LEU A 84 -4.79 14.09 -5.25
CA LEU A 84 -6.13 14.64 -5.52
C LEU A 84 -6.65 15.51 -4.37
N ASP A 85 -6.47 15.06 -3.13
CA ASP A 85 -6.86 15.84 -1.96
C ASP A 85 -6.09 17.16 -1.89
N ALA A 86 -4.78 17.13 -2.13
CA ALA A 86 -3.97 18.34 -2.23
C ALA A 86 -4.45 19.26 -3.35
N PHE A 87 -4.74 18.70 -4.54
CA PHE A 87 -5.25 19.48 -5.67
C PHE A 87 -6.59 20.14 -5.36
N LEU A 88 -7.51 19.45 -4.70
CA LEU A 88 -8.80 19.99 -4.27
C LEU A 88 -8.63 21.16 -3.28
N LEU A 89 -7.69 21.05 -2.35
CA LEU A 89 -7.38 22.14 -1.42
C LEU A 89 -6.88 23.41 -2.15
N PHE A 90 -6.11 23.24 -3.23
CA PHE A 90 -5.63 24.37 -4.04
C PHE A 90 -6.70 24.98 -4.97
N CYS A 91 -7.56 24.15 -5.53
CA CYS A 91 -8.55 24.60 -6.53
C CYS A 91 -9.89 25.03 -5.91
N GLY A 92 -10.19 24.62 -4.67
CA GLY A 92 -11.45 24.94 -4.00
C GLY A 92 -12.67 24.38 -4.75
N ASP A 93 -13.80 25.08 -4.63
CA ASP A 93 -15.09 24.66 -5.20
C ASP A 93 -15.21 24.81 -6.74
N LYS A 94 -14.09 25.09 -7.43
CA LYS A 94 -14.07 25.32 -8.89
C LYS A 94 -14.12 24.03 -9.71
N ILE A 95 -14.10 22.87 -9.09
CA ILE A 95 -14.00 21.57 -9.76
C ILE A 95 -15.20 20.69 -9.45
N ASP A 96 -15.81 20.12 -10.49
CA ASP A 96 -16.88 19.13 -10.32
C ASP A 96 -16.32 17.80 -9.77
N LYS A 97 -16.87 17.36 -8.63
CA LYS A 97 -16.52 16.08 -8.00
C LYS A 97 -16.74 14.86 -8.90
N ASN A 98 -17.68 14.92 -9.85
CA ASN A 98 -17.92 13.84 -10.79
C ASN A 98 -16.78 13.66 -11.79
N ASP A 99 -16.14 14.75 -12.19
CA ASP A 99 -14.98 14.70 -13.09
C ASP A 99 -13.75 14.12 -12.38
N ILE A 100 -13.62 14.36 -11.06
CA ILE A 100 -12.55 13.78 -10.25
C ILE A 100 -12.65 12.25 -10.23
N SER A 101 -13.83 11.69 -10.04
CA SER A 101 -14.02 10.24 -9.98
C SER A 101 -13.59 9.54 -11.27
N LYS A 102 -13.86 10.15 -12.43
CA LYS A 102 -13.38 9.66 -13.73
C LYS A 102 -11.86 9.73 -13.86
N GLN A 103 -11.27 10.83 -13.38
CA GLN A 103 -9.82 11.02 -13.42
C GLN A 103 -9.09 10.05 -12.49
N ILE A 104 -9.63 9.70 -11.32
CA ILE A 104 -9.06 8.69 -10.42
C ILE A 104 -8.91 7.35 -11.15
N LEU A 105 -9.96 6.89 -11.81
CA LEU A 105 -9.92 5.61 -12.52
C LEU A 105 -8.88 5.62 -13.64
N PHE A 106 -8.82 6.71 -14.41
CA PHE A 106 -7.83 6.90 -15.46
C PHE A 106 -6.39 6.89 -14.90
N LEU A 107 -6.13 7.65 -13.83
CA LEU A 107 -4.81 7.74 -13.18
C LEU A 107 -4.38 6.38 -12.62
N ARG A 108 -5.27 5.65 -11.96
CA ARG A 108 -4.97 4.29 -11.47
C ARG A 108 -4.53 3.38 -12.59
N GLN A 109 -5.30 3.30 -13.68
CA GLN A 109 -4.96 2.47 -14.83
C GLN A 109 -3.64 2.89 -15.47
N HIS A 110 -3.39 4.19 -15.59
CA HIS A 110 -2.17 4.74 -16.18
C HIS A 110 -0.94 4.38 -15.34
N TYR A 111 -0.97 4.66 -14.03
CA TYR A 111 0.17 4.39 -13.15
C TYR A 111 0.42 2.90 -12.92
N PHE A 112 -0.61 2.08 -12.79
CA PHE A 112 -0.42 0.64 -12.77
C PHE A 112 0.28 0.15 -14.04
N LYS A 113 -0.08 0.65 -15.21
CA LYS A 113 0.52 0.27 -16.48
C LYS A 113 1.98 0.72 -16.62
N LEU A 114 2.31 1.92 -16.11
CA LEU A 114 3.67 2.47 -16.13
C LEU A 114 4.61 1.75 -15.17
N LEU A 115 4.14 1.41 -13.97
CA LEU A 115 4.96 0.92 -12.88
C LEU A 115 4.97 -0.62 -12.76
N TYR A 116 4.29 -1.30 -13.67
CA TYR A 116 4.19 -2.76 -13.74
C TYR A 116 5.32 -3.42 -14.55
N LYS A 117 6.35 -2.63 -14.90
CA LYS A 117 7.50 -3.12 -15.67
C LYS A 117 8.52 -3.82 -14.81
#